data_14647210b296a6de2e841586a94fb241
#
_entry.id   14647210b296a6de2e841586a94fb241
#
_cell.length_a   1.000
_cell.length_b   1.000
_cell.length_c   1.000
_cell.angle_alpha   90.00
_cell.angle_beta   90.00
_cell.angle_gamma   90.00
#
_symmetry.space_group_name_H-M   'P 1'
#
loop_
_entity.id
_entity.type
_entity.pdbx_description
1 polymer ?
#
loop_
_entity_poly.entity_id
_entity_poly.type
_entity_poly.pdbx_seq_one_letter_code
_entity_poly.pdbx_strand_id
1 'polypeptide(L)'
;VAGSSSHAKAVAEAASKVQGVSKVLVSTSDAFSALLAEPIAPLIESLVKSKSYTHVVAGHTAVGRDIIPRAAVCLDSSQVSDIIEVQGEDTFVRPIYAGNALATVMSKDGVKVVTVRGTAFDAASAEGGSASVEEVDAGEVPQPTKLVQEKMSESTRPDLATASRVVSGGRALKSSEGFAKYIEPLADKLEAAVGASRAAVDAGYADNALQVGQTGKIVAPELYVAVGISGAIQHLAGMKDSKTIVAINKDPEAPIFQVADMGLVADLYEAVPELTEKL
;
A
#
# COMPACT_ATOMS: atom_id res chain seq x y z
N VAL A 1 -13.59 6.83 11.18
CA VAL A 1 -12.49 7.79 10.96
C VAL A 1 -12.00 8.28 12.31
N ALA A 2 -10.72 8.13 12.61
CA ALA A 2 -10.06 8.67 13.80
C ALA A 2 -8.94 9.62 13.38
N GLY A 3 -8.76 10.75 14.09
CA GLY A 3 -7.73 11.73 13.77
C GLY A 3 -7.88 13.05 14.51
N SER A 4 -7.02 14.03 14.21
CA SER A 4 -7.21 15.41 14.68
C SER A 4 -8.48 16.02 14.06
N SER A 5 -9.09 16.98 14.74
CA SER A 5 -10.45 17.46 14.38
C SER A 5 -10.60 17.98 12.94
N SER A 6 -9.58 18.65 12.39
CA SER A 6 -9.64 19.20 11.03
C SER A 6 -9.53 18.11 9.94
N HIS A 7 -8.56 17.20 10.09
CA HIS A 7 -8.33 16.12 9.13
C HIS A 7 -9.45 15.08 9.19
N ALA A 8 -9.91 14.69 10.39
CA ALA A 8 -10.97 13.71 10.55
C ALA A 8 -12.28 14.15 9.87
N LYS A 9 -12.65 15.42 9.96
CA LYS A 9 -13.86 15.96 9.30
C LYS A 9 -13.77 15.90 7.78
N ALA A 10 -12.65 16.32 7.19
CA ALA A 10 -12.46 16.27 5.74
C ALA A 10 -12.50 14.83 5.20
N VAL A 11 -11.84 13.90 5.90
CA VAL A 11 -11.87 12.47 5.54
C VAL A 11 -13.27 11.88 5.70
N ALA A 12 -14.00 12.25 6.76
CA ALA A 12 -15.37 11.79 6.97
C ALA A 12 -16.33 12.27 5.89
N GLU A 13 -16.20 13.53 5.46
CA GLU A 13 -16.97 14.07 4.35
C GLU A 13 -16.67 13.31 3.04
N ALA A 14 -15.42 13.07 2.73
CA ALA A 14 -15.05 12.28 1.56
C ALA A 14 -15.58 10.84 1.65
N ALA A 15 -15.43 10.18 2.79
CA ALA A 15 -15.91 8.82 3.01
C ALA A 15 -17.43 8.70 2.91
N SER A 16 -18.19 9.73 3.29
CA SER A 16 -19.65 9.72 3.21
C SER A 16 -20.19 9.72 1.77
N LYS A 17 -19.38 10.16 0.80
CA LYS A 17 -19.71 10.21 -0.63
C LYS A 17 -19.40 8.90 -1.35
N VAL A 18 -18.64 8.00 -0.73
CA VAL A 18 -18.24 6.71 -1.33
C VAL A 18 -19.46 5.80 -1.45
N GLN A 19 -19.63 5.21 -2.63
CA GLN A 19 -20.72 4.27 -2.89
C GLN A 19 -20.59 3.01 -2.01
N GLY A 20 -21.69 2.56 -1.43
CA GLY A 20 -21.75 1.37 -0.58
C GLY A 20 -21.48 1.63 0.90
N VAL A 21 -21.03 2.85 1.27
CA VAL A 21 -20.90 3.23 2.66
C VAL A 21 -22.29 3.63 3.20
N SER A 22 -22.73 2.98 4.27
CA SER A 22 -24.03 3.26 4.91
C SER A 22 -23.92 4.29 6.04
N LYS A 23 -22.79 4.32 6.74
CA LYS A 23 -22.54 5.23 7.87
C LYS A 23 -21.05 5.49 8.03
N VAL A 24 -20.69 6.71 8.42
CA VAL A 24 -19.33 7.11 8.79
C VAL A 24 -19.33 7.47 10.28
N LEU A 25 -18.52 6.76 11.06
CA LEU A 25 -18.28 7.08 12.47
C LEU A 25 -16.99 7.91 12.56
N VAL A 26 -17.07 9.04 13.27
CA VAL A 26 -15.94 9.96 13.43
C VAL A 26 -15.60 10.11 14.90
N SER A 27 -14.35 9.87 15.24
CA SER A 27 -13.80 10.15 16.56
C SER A 27 -12.64 11.11 16.46
N THR A 28 -12.68 12.20 17.21
CA THR A 28 -11.67 13.25 17.19
C THR A 28 -10.92 13.31 18.51
N SER A 29 -9.61 13.12 18.45
CA SER A 29 -8.71 13.30 19.60
C SER A 29 -7.31 13.59 19.11
N ASP A 30 -6.56 14.42 19.84
CA ASP A 30 -5.14 14.64 19.54
C ASP A 30 -4.32 13.36 19.68
N ALA A 31 -4.77 12.40 20.50
CA ALA A 31 -4.17 11.08 20.62
C ALA A 31 -4.17 10.27 19.31
N PHE A 32 -5.04 10.58 18.37
CA PHE A 32 -5.13 9.91 17.07
C PHE A 32 -4.30 10.60 15.97
N SER A 33 -3.68 11.72 16.25
CA SER A 33 -2.95 12.50 15.24
C SER A 33 -1.80 11.74 14.58
N ALA A 34 -1.12 10.89 15.34
CA ALA A 34 0.01 10.08 14.88
C ALA A 34 -0.38 8.69 14.36
N LEU A 35 -1.67 8.35 14.31
CA LEU A 35 -2.21 7.04 13.89
C LEU A 35 -1.52 5.83 14.57
N LEU A 36 -1.14 5.97 15.85
CA LEU A 36 -0.53 4.89 16.62
C LEU A 36 -1.57 3.81 16.96
N ALA A 37 -1.13 2.56 17.02
CA ALA A 37 -2.02 1.43 17.26
C ALA A 37 -2.60 1.41 18.69
N GLU A 38 -1.85 1.89 19.68
CA GLU A 38 -2.25 1.88 21.08
C GLU A 38 -3.52 2.67 21.37
N PRO A 39 -3.67 3.90 20.87
CA PRO A 39 -4.92 4.65 21.07
C PRO A 39 -6.07 4.19 20.18
N ILE A 40 -5.79 3.66 18.98
CA ILE A 40 -6.84 3.35 17.99
C ILE A 40 -7.45 1.96 18.20
N ALA A 41 -6.68 0.96 18.60
CA ALA A 41 -7.18 -0.41 18.76
C ALA A 41 -8.29 -0.52 19.83
N PRO A 42 -8.21 0.11 21.01
CA PRO A 42 -9.31 0.14 21.97
C PRO A 42 -10.58 0.82 21.46
N LEU A 43 -10.44 1.86 20.64
CA LEU A 43 -11.60 2.51 19.99
C LEU A 43 -12.30 1.52 19.04
N ILE A 44 -11.55 0.78 18.23
CA ILE A 44 -12.09 -0.26 17.35
C ILE A 44 -12.83 -1.32 18.18
N GLU A 45 -12.22 -1.82 19.26
CA GLU A 45 -12.82 -2.80 20.16
C GLU A 45 -14.16 -2.30 20.73
N SER A 46 -14.21 -1.08 21.26
CA SER A 46 -15.40 -0.45 21.82
C SER A 46 -16.51 -0.34 20.78
N LEU A 47 -16.19 0.11 19.56
CA LEU A 47 -17.16 0.23 18.47
C LEU A 47 -17.69 -1.13 18.02
N VAL A 48 -16.83 -2.12 17.87
CA VAL A 48 -17.23 -3.49 17.49
C VAL A 48 -18.19 -4.07 18.52
N LYS A 49 -17.87 -3.96 19.81
CA LYS A 49 -18.72 -4.48 20.89
C LYS A 49 -20.04 -3.73 21.02
N SER A 50 -20.02 -2.38 21.01
CA SER A 50 -21.22 -1.56 21.22
C SER A 50 -22.18 -1.58 20.02
N LYS A 51 -21.68 -1.73 18.80
CA LYS A 51 -22.48 -1.76 17.56
C LYS A 51 -22.71 -3.18 17.04
N SER A 52 -22.16 -4.20 17.72
CA SER A 52 -22.26 -5.63 17.33
C SER A 52 -21.76 -5.90 15.90
N TYR A 53 -20.65 -5.28 15.50
CA TYR A 53 -20.05 -5.55 14.20
C TYR A 53 -19.44 -6.95 14.14
N THR A 54 -19.63 -7.62 13.03
CA THR A 54 -19.15 -8.99 12.78
C THR A 54 -17.82 -9.04 12.05
N HIS A 55 -17.43 -7.94 11.39
CA HIS A 55 -16.21 -7.85 10.60
C HIS A 55 -15.48 -6.54 10.87
N VAL A 56 -14.16 -6.63 10.95
CA VAL A 56 -13.23 -5.49 10.93
C VAL A 56 -12.37 -5.64 9.68
N VAL A 57 -12.47 -4.67 8.78
CA VAL A 57 -11.75 -4.69 7.49
C VAL A 57 -10.92 -3.43 7.36
N ALA A 58 -9.65 -3.58 7.00
CA ALA A 58 -8.76 -2.45 6.72
C ALA A 58 -7.84 -2.74 5.53
N GLY A 59 -7.31 -1.71 4.88
CA GLY A 59 -6.27 -1.87 3.87
C GLY A 59 -4.99 -2.47 4.47
N HIS A 60 -4.31 -3.36 3.75
CA HIS A 60 -3.02 -3.93 4.13
C HIS A 60 -1.87 -2.92 3.90
N THR A 61 -2.05 -1.70 4.41
CA THR A 61 -1.09 -0.60 4.40
C THR A 61 -0.19 -0.66 5.64
N ALA A 62 0.85 0.18 5.72
CA ALA A 62 1.69 0.27 6.91
C ALA A 62 0.86 0.54 8.18
N VAL A 63 -0.11 1.46 8.11
CA VAL A 63 -1.03 1.80 9.21
C VAL A 63 -1.95 0.62 9.55
N GLY A 64 -2.56 -0.03 8.56
CA GLY A 64 -3.43 -1.19 8.80
C GLY A 64 -2.67 -2.37 9.40
N ARG A 65 -1.44 -2.61 8.97
CA ARG A 65 -0.55 -3.66 9.49
C ARG A 65 -0.09 -3.44 10.93
N ASP A 66 -0.11 -2.20 11.40
CA ASP A 66 0.21 -1.84 12.77
C ASP A 66 -1.04 -1.92 13.68
N ILE A 67 -2.14 -1.29 13.27
CA ILE A 67 -3.34 -1.15 14.10
C ILE A 67 -4.13 -2.46 14.21
N ILE A 68 -4.37 -3.14 13.08
CA ILE A 68 -5.34 -4.24 13.01
C ILE A 68 -4.93 -5.48 13.81
N PRO A 69 -3.65 -5.91 13.86
CA PRO A 69 -3.25 -7.03 14.72
C PRO A 69 -3.53 -6.74 16.20
N ARG A 70 -3.31 -5.50 16.64
CA ARG A 70 -3.59 -5.09 18.01
C ARG A 70 -5.10 -5.09 18.30
N ALA A 71 -5.91 -4.56 17.39
CA ALA A 71 -7.36 -4.60 17.50
C ALA A 71 -7.91 -6.05 17.54
N ALA A 72 -7.32 -6.94 16.74
CA ALA A 72 -7.67 -8.37 16.74
C ALA A 72 -7.47 -9.01 18.12
N VAL A 73 -6.32 -8.73 18.77
CA VAL A 73 -6.07 -9.21 20.14
C VAL A 73 -7.06 -8.67 21.15
N CYS A 74 -7.44 -7.39 21.07
CA CYS A 74 -8.46 -6.79 21.95
C CYS A 74 -9.86 -7.44 21.75
N LEU A 75 -10.11 -7.97 20.55
CA LEU A 75 -11.36 -8.66 20.20
C LEU A 75 -11.33 -10.16 20.45
N ASP A 76 -10.22 -10.70 20.99
CA ASP A 76 -9.97 -12.14 21.13
C ASP A 76 -10.17 -12.90 19.81
N SER A 77 -9.64 -12.34 18.72
CA SER A 77 -9.81 -12.84 17.36
C SER A 77 -8.48 -12.97 16.64
N SER A 78 -8.38 -13.93 15.74
CA SER A 78 -7.23 -14.10 14.87
C SER A 78 -7.37 -13.23 13.62
N GLN A 79 -6.29 -12.57 13.21
CA GLN A 79 -6.28 -11.78 11.99
C GLN A 79 -5.99 -12.64 10.76
N VAL A 80 -6.75 -12.46 9.68
CA VAL A 80 -6.39 -12.93 8.33
C VAL A 80 -5.80 -11.77 7.54
N SER A 81 -4.49 -11.81 7.30
CA SER A 81 -3.74 -10.71 6.69
C SER A 81 -3.67 -10.82 5.18
N ASP A 82 -3.69 -9.65 4.49
CA ASP A 82 -3.35 -9.50 3.07
C ASP A 82 -4.23 -10.36 2.16
N ILE A 83 -5.54 -10.35 2.38
CA ILE A 83 -6.48 -11.11 1.56
C ILE A 83 -6.58 -10.51 0.16
N ILE A 84 -6.75 -11.39 -0.84
CA ILE A 84 -6.89 -11.04 -2.26
C ILE A 84 -8.24 -11.46 -2.84
N GLU A 85 -9.02 -12.23 -2.09
CA GLU A 85 -10.35 -12.69 -2.51
C GLU A 85 -11.20 -13.01 -1.27
N VAL A 86 -12.50 -12.77 -1.37
CA VAL A 86 -13.51 -13.12 -0.39
C VAL A 86 -14.41 -14.19 -0.99
N GLN A 87 -14.41 -15.38 -0.41
CA GLN A 87 -15.23 -16.52 -0.87
C GLN A 87 -16.50 -16.73 -0.03
N GLY A 88 -16.61 -16.04 1.11
CA GLY A 88 -17.76 -16.15 2.00
C GLY A 88 -17.61 -15.19 3.19
N GLU A 89 -18.57 -15.24 4.11
CA GLU A 89 -18.54 -14.40 5.31
C GLU A 89 -17.33 -14.66 6.22
N ASP A 90 -16.78 -15.87 6.18
CA ASP A 90 -15.69 -16.32 7.05
C ASP A 90 -14.49 -16.87 6.28
N THR A 91 -14.55 -16.92 4.94
CA THR A 91 -13.58 -17.61 4.11
C THR A 91 -12.90 -16.65 3.13
N PHE A 92 -11.58 -16.62 3.19
CA PHE A 92 -10.73 -15.66 2.50
C PHE A 92 -9.55 -16.35 1.81
N VAL A 93 -9.10 -15.80 0.67
CA VAL A 93 -7.88 -16.25 0.00
C VAL A 93 -6.76 -15.25 0.25
N ARG A 94 -5.59 -15.74 0.60
CA ARG A 94 -4.39 -14.92 0.81
C ARG A 94 -3.14 -15.54 0.19
N PRO A 95 -2.20 -14.74 -0.29
CA PRO A 95 -0.92 -15.25 -0.75
C PRO A 95 0.00 -15.63 0.43
N ILE A 96 0.76 -16.68 0.24
CA ILE A 96 1.83 -17.13 1.13
C ILE A 96 3.10 -17.41 0.31
N TYR A 97 4.25 -17.57 0.95
CA TYR A 97 5.54 -17.77 0.27
C TYR A 97 5.82 -16.72 -0.83
N ALA A 98 5.68 -15.43 -0.49
CA ALA A 98 5.85 -14.30 -1.41
C ALA A 98 4.92 -14.38 -2.65
N GLY A 99 3.76 -14.98 -2.50
CA GLY A 99 2.77 -15.11 -3.58
C GLY A 99 2.97 -16.31 -4.52
N ASN A 100 3.88 -17.24 -4.17
CA ASN A 100 4.06 -18.48 -4.91
C ASN A 100 2.98 -19.54 -4.59
N ALA A 101 2.25 -19.37 -3.50
CA ALA A 101 1.11 -20.19 -3.16
C ALA A 101 -0.04 -19.33 -2.64
N LEU A 102 -1.26 -19.81 -2.85
CA LEU A 102 -2.49 -19.20 -2.34
C LEU A 102 -3.07 -20.13 -1.26
N ALA A 103 -3.41 -19.56 -0.11
CA ALA A 103 -4.07 -20.27 0.96
C ALA A 103 -5.52 -19.80 1.10
N THR A 104 -6.48 -20.71 1.03
CA THR A 104 -7.86 -20.44 1.45
C THR A 104 -7.96 -20.66 2.95
N VAL A 105 -8.35 -19.64 3.69
CA VAL A 105 -8.40 -19.63 5.15
C VAL A 105 -9.83 -19.35 5.59
N MET A 106 -10.35 -20.17 6.52
CA MET A 106 -11.63 -19.94 7.19
C MET A 106 -11.37 -19.45 8.62
N SER A 107 -11.94 -18.30 8.99
CA SER A 107 -11.93 -17.78 10.35
C SER A 107 -13.13 -18.33 11.13
N LYS A 108 -12.89 -18.96 12.28
CA LYS A 108 -13.94 -19.49 13.17
C LYS A 108 -14.28 -18.52 14.30
N ASP A 109 -13.60 -17.40 14.39
CA ASP A 109 -13.77 -16.41 15.45
C ASP A 109 -15.14 -15.70 15.32
N GLY A 110 -15.67 -15.18 16.41
CA GLY A 110 -16.93 -14.44 16.42
C GLY A 110 -16.88 -13.17 15.58
N VAL A 111 -15.76 -12.45 15.65
CA VAL A 111 -15.48 -11.28 14.82
C VAL A 111 -14.38 -11.63 13.82
N LYS A 112 -14.63 -11.43 12.53
CA LYS A 112 -13.64 -11.64 11.48
C LYS A 112 -12.79 -10.38 11.34
N VAL A 113 -11.49 -10.50 11.53
CA VAL A 113 -10.55 -9.39 11.44
C VAL A 113 -9.63 -9.61 10.25
N VAL A 114 -9.74 -8.75 9.24
CA VAL A 114 -9.00 -8.95 7.98
C VAL A 114 -8.29 -7.68 7.52
N THR A 115 -7.13 -7.85 6.88
CA THR A 115 -6.51 -6.78 6.09
C THR A 115 -6.51 -7.15 4.62
N VAL A 116 -6.84 -6.18 3.77
CA VAL A 116 -7.14 -6.38 2.35
C VAL A 116 -6.02 -5.80 1.49
N ARG A 117 -5.53 -6.57 0.52
CA ARG A 117 -4.63 -6.07 -0.52
C ARG A 117 -5.42 -5.16 -1.46
N GLY A 118 -5.24 -3.84 -1.35
CA GLY A 118 -6.01 -2.87 -2.13
C GLY A 118 -5.91 -3.06 -3.65
N THR A 119 -4.77 -3.56 -4.14
CA THR A 119 -4.54 -3.81 -5.58
C THR A 119 -5.27 -5.05 -6.12
N ALA A 120 -5.87 -5.88 -5.27
CA ALA A 120 -6.60 -7.09 -5.68
C ALA A 120 -8.12 -6.87 -5.85
N PHE A 121 -8.61 -5.66 -5.55
CA PHE A 121 -10.02 -5.32 -5.61
C PHE A 121 -10.24 -4.02 -6.37
N ASP A 122 -11.33 -3.95 -7.10
CA ASP A 122 -11.72 -2.72 -7.78
C ASP A 122 -12.10 -1.63 -6.77
N ALA A 123 -11.72 -0.40 -7.07
CA ALA A 123 -12.09 0.74 -6.24
C ALA A 123 -13.59 1.03 -6.35
N ALA A 124 -14.26 1.23 -5.21
CA ALA A 124 -15.62 1.74 -5.20
C ALA A 124 -15.66 3.18 -5.75
N SER A 125 -16.79 3.57 -6.34
CA SER A 125 -16.96 4.96 -6.77
C SER A 125 -16.82 5.92 -5.57
N ALA A 126 -15.97 6.94 -5.74
CA ALA A 126 -15.77 7.99 -4.74
C ALA A 126 -16.98 8.92 -4.59
N GLU A 127 -17.95 8.81 -5.51
CA GLU A 127 -19.15 9.62 -5.54
C GLU A 127 -20.42 8.75 -5.65
N GLY A 128 -21.57 9.32 -5.32
CA GLY A 128 -22.87 8.65 -5.39
C GLY A 128 -23.32 8.03 -4.06
N GLY A 129 -22.48 8.06 -3.02
CA GLY A 129 -22.87 7.71 -1.66
C GLY A 129 -23.54 8.88 -0.92
N SER A 130 -24.29 8.55 0.13
CA SER A 130 -24.98 9.51 1.02
C SER A 130 -24.99 9.04 2.46
N ALA A 131 -23.86 8.54 2.93
CA ALA A 131 -23.73 8.00 4.28
C ALA A 131 -23.92 9.08 5.35
N SER A 132 -24.64 8.75 6.42
CA SER A 132 -24.75 9.63 7.59
C SER A 132 -23.42 9.66 8.34
N VAL A 133 -23.03 10.83 8.83
CA VAL A 133 -21.85 11.02 9.67
C VAL A 133 -22.30 11.12 11.12
N GLU A 134 -21.75 10.27 12.00
CA GLU A 134 -22.05 10.21 13.43
C GLU A 134 -20.75 10.45 14.22
N GLU A 135 -20.74 11.43 15.10
CA GLU A 135 -19.63 11.61 16.04
C GLU A 135 -19.72 10.54 17.14
N VAL A 136 -18.59 9.91 17.43
CA VAL A 136 -18.46 8.93 18.50
C VAL A 136 -17.40 9.36 19.49
N ASP A 137 -17.70 9.14 20.76
CA ASP A 137 -16.76 9.45 21.83
C ASP A 137 -15.54 8.53 21.76
N ALA A 138 -14.35 9.11 21.85
CA ALA A 138 -13.11 8.36 21.92
C ALA A 138 -12.98 7.54 23.22
N GLY A 139 -13.74 7.92 24.26
CA GLY A 139 -13.60 7.36 25.60
C GLY A 139 -12.24 7.69 26.22
N GLU A 140 -11.82 6.87 27.17
CA GLU A 140 -10.49 6.95 27.74
C GLU A 140 -9.46 6.37 26.75
N VAL A 141 -8.60 7.23 26.21
CA VAL A 141 -7.62 6.87 25.18
C VAL A 141 -6.25 6.61 25.83
N PRO A 142 -5.78 5.38 25.92
CA PRO A 142 -4.46 5.08 26.47
C PRO A 142 -3.36 5.60 25.55
N GLN A 143 -2.34 6.25 26.13
CA GLN A 143 -1.18 6.78 25.44
C GLN A 143 0.13 6.27 26.07
N PRO A 144 0.40 4.96 26.04
CA PRO A 144 1.63 4.41 26.62
C PRO A 144 2.87 4.72 25.80
N THR A 145 2.70 5.13 24.55
CA THR A 145 3.75 5.50 23.61
C THR A 145 3.57 6.94 23.13
N LYS A 146 4.66 7.55 22.70
CA LYS A 146 4.70 8.91 22.18
C LYS A 146 5.47 8.96 20.88
N LEU A 147 4.87 9.57 19.85
CA LEU A 147 5.62 9.92 18.64
C LEU A 147 6.65 10.99 18.98
N VAL A 148 7.92 10.70 18.72
CA VAL A 148 9.03 11.63 18.97
C VAL A 148 9.26 12.51 17.76
N GLN A 149 9.27 11.90 16.57
CA GLN A 149 9.51 12.61 15.32
C GLN A 149 8.98 11.80 14.15
N GLU A 150 8.41 12.46 13.17
CA GLU A 150 8.08 11.93 11.85
C GLU A 150 8.81 12.76 10.79
N LYS A 151 9.43 12.08 9.83
CA LYS A 151 10.05 12.71 8.67
C LYS A 151 9.29 12.27 7.43
N MET A 152 8.50 13.18 6.90
CA MET A 152 7.80 12.95 5.63
C MET A 152 8.63 13.46 4.47
N SER A 153 8.68 12.72 3.38
CA SER A 153 9.20 13.20 2.10
C SER A 153 8.05 13.83 1.32
N GLU A 154 8.21 15.09 0.95
CA GLU A 154 7.26 15.76 0.06
C GLU A 154 7.61 15.39 -1.39
N SER A 155 6.63 14.94 -2.15
CA SER A 155 6.75 14.67 -3.58
C SER A 155 5.59 15.30 -4.33
N THR A 156 5.88 15.92 -5.46
CA THR A 156 4.87 16.43 -6.40
C THR A 156 4.38 15.36 -7.37
N ARG A 157 5.05 14.19 -7.41
CA ARG A 157 4.67 13.05 -8.26
C ARG A 157 3.51 12.26 -7.66
N PRO A 158 2.76 11.50 -8.47
CA PRO A 158 1.70 10.63 -7.97
C PRO A 158 2.16 9.70 -6.85
N ASP A 159 1.27 9.37 -5.91
CA ASP A 159 1.60 8.40 -4.85
C ASP A 159 1.82 7.01 -5.46
N LEU A 160 2.91 6.37 -5.03
CA LEU A 160 3.34 5.08 -5.58
C LEU A 160 2.29 3.97 -5.43
N ALA A 161 1.46 4.00 -4.38
CA ALA A 161 0.46 2.96 -4.13
C ALA A 161 -0.78 3.10 -5.03
N THR A 162 -1.05 4.30 -5.58
CA THR A 162 -2.26 4.60 -6.34
C THR A 162 -1.99 5.03 -7.79
N ALA A 163 -0.73 5.21 -8.15
CA ALA A 163 -0.34 5.66 -9.48
C ALA A 163 -0.71 4.65 -10.57
N SER A 164 -1.24 5.14 -11.68
CA SER A 164 -1.52 4.32 -12.87
C SER A 164 -0.26 3.92 -13.64
N ARG A 165 0.85 4.63 -13.44
CA ARG A 165 2.14 4.35 -14.07
C ARG A 165 3.24 4.44 -13.02
N VAL A 166 4.20 3.52 -13.06
CA VAL A 166 5.34 3.47 -12.16
C VAL A 166 6.63 3.25 -12.94
N VAL A 167 7.65 4.06 -12.69
CA VAL A 167 9.02 3.84 -13.17
C VAL A 167 9.89 3.50 -11.97
N SER A 168 10.47 2.33 -11.97
CA SER A 168 11.22 1.81 -10.82
C SER A 168 12.68 1.55 -11.15
N GLY A 169 13.58 2.06 -10.29
CA GLY A 169 15.03 1.94 -10.44
C GLY A 169 15.64 0.85 -9.57
N GLY A 170 16.60 0.12 -10.14
CA GLY A 170 17.36 -0.91 -9.46
C GLY A 170 18.75 -0.47 -9.02
N ARG A 171 19.48 -1.38 -8.35
CA ARG A 171 20.87 -1.17 -7.91
C ARG A 171 21.85 -0.91 -9.06
N ALA A 172 21.49 -1.25 -10.31
CA ALA A 172 22.30 -0.99 -11.49
C ALA A 172 22.53 0.51 -11.77
N LEU A 173 21.74 1.41 -11.16
CA LEU A 173 21.91 2.87 -11.23
C LEU A 173 23.11 3.41 -10.45
N LYS A 174 23.70 2.61 -9.57
CA LYS A 174 24.99 2.77 -8.87
C LYS A 174 25.10 3.94 -7.87
N SER A 175 24.25 4.94 -7.94
CA SER A 175 24.25 6.08 -7.00
C SER A 175 22.88 6.78 -6.93
N SER A 176 22.71 7.67 -5.95
CA SER A 176 21.53 8.54 -5.86
C SER A 176 21.46 9.54 -7.01
N GLU A 177 22.59 10.07 -7.45
CA GLU A 177 22.68 10.95 -8.61
C GLU A 177 22.29 10.20 -9.90
N GLY A 178 22.76 8.95 -10.06
CA GLY A 178 22.35 8.09 -11.17
C GLY A 178 20.86 7.79 -11.14
N PHE A 179 20.32 7.51 -9.95
CA PHE A 179 18.89 7.29 -9.76
C PHE A 179 18.08 8.52 -10.20
N ALA A 180 18.39 9.69 -9.66
CA ALA A 180 17.71 10.95 -10.02
C ALA A 180 17.86 11.28 -11.51
N LYS A 181 19.08 11.14 -12.08
CA LYS A 181 19.37 11.50 -13.46
C LYS A 181 18.60 10.67 -14.51
N TYR A 182 18.38 9.38 -14.25
CA TYR A 182 17.80 8.47 -15.24
C TYR A 182 16.33 8.10 -14.96
N ILE A 183 15.95 7.95 -13.70
CA ILE A 183 14.60 7.51 -13.34
C ILE A 183 13.62 8.67 -13.31
N GLU A 184 14.00 9.79 -12.69
CA GLU A 184 13.10 10.91 -12.49
C GLU A 184 12.62 11.56 -13.81
N PRO A 185 13.49 11.86 -14.79
CA PRO A 185 13.04 12.44 -16.06
C PRO A 185 12.11 11.49 -16.84
N LEU A 186 12.38 10.18 -16.82
CA LEU A 186 11.52 9.21 -17.46
C LEU A 186 10.15 9.12 -16.75
N ALA A 187 10.15 9.16 -15.41
CA ALA A 187 8.91 9.20 -14.64
C ALA A 187 8.11 10.46 -14.93
N ASP A 188 8.75 11.62 -15.00
CA ASP A 188 8.11 12.91 -15.30
C ASP A 188 7.48 12.90 -16.71
N LYS A 189 8.16 12.35 -17.71
CA LYS A 189 7.63 12.21 -19.07
C LYS A 189 6.41 11.30 -19.15
N LEU A 190 6.37 10.27 -18.32
CA LEU A 190 5.27 9.31 -18.26
C LEU A 190 4.17 9.72 -17.26
N GLU A 191 4.33 10.85 -16.56
CA GLU A 191 3.46 11.24 -15.44
C GLU A 191 3.33 10.10 -14.41
N ALA A 192 4.44 9.42 -14.16
CA ALA A 192 4.52 8.21 -13.37
C ALA A 192 5.00 8.47 -11.94
N ALA A 193 4.62 7.60 -11.02
CA ALA A 193 5.28 7.53 -9.72
C ALA A 193 6.68 6.91 -9.86
N VAL A 194 7.57 7.29 -8.96
CA VAL A 194 8.91 6.71 -8.85
C VAL A 194 8.90 5.58 -7.84
N GLY A 195 9.42 4.42 -8.25
CA GLY A 195 9.65 3.27 -7.38
C GLY A 195 11.13 2.90 -7.31
N ALA A 196 11.48 2.08 -6.35
CA ALA A 196 12.85 1.59 -6.18
C ALA A 196 12.86 0.12 -5.73
N SER A 197 13.89 -0.62 -6.14
CA SER A 197 14.14 -1.93 -5.56
C SER A 197 14.71 -1.80 -4.14
N ARG A 198 14.49 -2.80 -3.28
CA ARG A 198 15.09 -2.84 -1.94
C ARG A 198 16.61 -2.63 -2.00
N ALA A 199 17.29 -3.25 -2.96
CA ALA A 199 18.73 -3.12 -3.10
C ALA A 199 19.20 -1.70 -3.44
N ALA A 200 18.38 -0.90 -4.13
CA ALA A 200 18.66 0.52 -4.37
C ALA A 200 18.43 1.37 -3.10
N VAL A 201 17.39 1.06 -2.34
CA VAL A 201 17.09 1.71 -1.06
C VAL A 201 18.17 1.39 -0.02
N ASP A 202 18.52 0.12 0.16
CA ASP A 202 19.56 -0.33 1.11
C ASP A 202 20.94 0.28 0.77
N ALA A 203 21.20 0.57 -0.52
CA ALA A 203 22.41 1.27 -0.97
C ALA A 203 22.33 2.80 -0.84
N GLY A 204 21.22 3.36 -0.38
CA GLY A 204 21.02 4.80 -0.21
C GLY A 204 20.78 5.58 -1.51
N TYR A 205 20.35 4.89 -2.59
CA TYR A 205 20.09 5.56 -3.88
C TYR A 205 18.70 6.17 -3.95
N ALA A 206 17.75 5.65 -3.17
CA ALA A 206 16.38 6.11 -3.10
C ALA A 206 15.86 6.03 -1.67
N ASP A 207 14.85 6.84 -1.35
CA ASP A 207 14.17 6.82 -0.06
C ASP A 207 13.40 5.50 0.14
N ASN A 208 13.28 5.06 1.40
CA ASN A 208 12.55 3.85 1.76
C ASN A 208 11.04 3.92 1.39
N ALA A 209 10.47 5.11 1.36
CA ALA A 209 9.09 5.33 0.94
C ALA A 209 8.82 4.93 -0.53
N LEU A 210 9.87 4.85 -1.36
CA LEU A 210 9.81 4.46 -2.77
C LEU A 210 9.99 2.94 -2.97
N GLN A 211 10.24 2.18 -1.91
CA GLN A 211 10.50 0.75 -2.05
C GLN A 211 9.27 -0.02 -2.54
N VAL A 212 9.45 -0.75 -3.65
CA VAL A 212 8.48 -1.70 -4.20
C VAL A 212 8.93 -3.12 -3.88
N GLY A 213 8.03 -3.93 -3.34
CA GLY A 213 8.30 -5.33 -3.03
C GLY A 213 7.54 -5.81 -1.80
N GLN A 214 7.82 -7.04 -1.39
CA GLN A 214 7.16 -7.73 -0.26
C GLN A 214 7.21 -6.93 1.06
N THR A 215 8.32 -6.24 1.32
CA THR A 215 8.53 -5.44 2.54
C THR A 215 8.29 -3.95 2.34
N GLY A 216 8.08 -3.53 1.09
CA GLY A 216 7.74 -2.17 0.71
C GLY A 216 6.26 -2.02 0.32
N LYS A 217 6.01 -1.17 -0.66
CA LYS A 217 4.67 -0.99 -1.25
C LYS A 217 4.41 -2.07 -2.29
N ILE A 218 3.17 -2.58 -2.32
CA ILE A 218 2.66 -3.46 -3.39
C ILE A 218 1.89 -2.56 -4.34
N VAL A 219 2.24 -2.64 -5.62
CA VAL A 219 1.68 -1.82 -6.69
C VAL A 219 1.13 -2.69 -7.82
N ALA A 220 0.07 -2.24 -8.47
CA ALA A 220 -0.49 -2.88 -9.67
C ALA A 220 -0.93 -1.79 -10.67
N PRO A 221 0.02 -1.00 -11.21
CA PRO A 221 -0.27 0.05 -12.19
C PRO A 221 -0.68 -0.53 -13.54
N GLU A 222 -1.22 0.32 -14.40
CA GLU A 222 -1.41 0.01 -15.83
C GLU A 222 -0.07 -0.23 -16.53
N LEU A 223 0.99 0.51 -16.12
CA LEU A 223 2.34 0.38 -16.66
C LEU A 223 3.38 0.39 -15.54
N TYR A 224 4.20 -0.64 -15.49
CA TYR A 224 5.38 -0.72 -14.64
C TYR A 224 6.66 -0.83 -15.47
N VAL A 225 7.54 0.16 -15.37
CA VAL A 225 8.84 0.16 -16.06
C VAL A 225 9.94 -0.17 -15.06
N ALA A 226 10.57 -1.34 -15.22
CA ALA A 226 11.65 -1.84 -14.38
C ALA A 226 13.01 -1.54 -15.02
N VAL A 227 13.76 -0.62 -14.45
CA VAL A 227 15.08 -0.18 -15.00
C VAL A 227 16.20 -0.71 -14.12
N GLY A 228 17.02 -1.61 -14.65
CA GLY A 228 18.17 -2.17 -13.95
C GLY A 228 17.81 -2.97 -12.69
N ILE A 229 16.64 -3.60 -12.68
CA ILE A 229 16.12 -4.45 -11.61
C ILE A 229 16.33 -5.92 -12.02
N SER A 230 16.84 -6.74 -11.09
CA SER A 230 17.11 -8.16 -11.37
C SER A 230 15.86 -9.03 -11.43
N GLY A 231 14.78 -8.65 -10.71
CA GLY A 231 13.57 -9.48 -10.61
C GLY A 231 13.66 -10.55 -9.51
N ALA A 232 14.28 -10.24 -8.37
CA ALA A 232 14.20 -11.10 -7.20
C ALA A 232 12.73 -11.31 -6.78
N ILE A 233 12.40 -12.50 -6.26
CA ILE A 233 11.01 -12.89 -5.93
C ILE A 233 10.33 -11.90 -4.97
N GLN A 234 11.10 -11.27 -4.07
CA GLN A 234 10.58 -10.28 -3.14
C GLN A 234 10.18 -8.97 -3.84
N HIS A 235 10.87 -8.61 -4.94
CA HIS A 235 10.49 -7.46 -5.76
C HIS A 235 9.26 -7.81 -6.61
N LEU A 236 9.28 -8.97 -7.25
CA LEU A 236 8.16 -9.46 -8.07
C LEU A 236 6.86 -9.53 -7.27
N ALA A 237 6.91 -9.95 -6.01
CA ALA A 237 5.75 -9.97 -5.12
C ALA A 237 5.08 -8.59 -4.95
N GLY A 238 5.81 -7.51 -5.21
CA GLY A 238 5.30 -6.15 -5.11
C GLY A 238 4.81 -5.53 -6.41
N MET A 239 5.02 -6.16 -7.59
CA MET A 239 4.68 -5.51 -8.86
C MET A 239 4.17 -6.46 -9.97
N LYS A 240 4.21 -7.77 -9.78
CA LYS A 240 3.85 -8.76 -10.80
C LYS A 240 2.39 -8.66 -11.27
N ASP A 241 1.52 -8.06 -10.48
CA ASP A 241 0.10 -7.88 -10.80
C ASP A 241 -0.16 -6.59 -11.63
N SER A 242 0.90 -5.88 -12.06
CA SER A 242 0.82 -4.76 -13.01
C SER A 242 0.28 -5.24 -14.36
N LYS A 243 -0.53 -4.42 -15.05
CA LYS A 243 -1.14 -4.83 -16.33
C LYS A 243 -0.14 -4.93 -17.46
N THR A 244 0.83 -4.04 -17.51
CA THR A 244 1.93 -4.08 -18.48
C THR A 244 3.25 -3.87 -17.75
N ILE A 245 4.18 -4.79 -17.93
CA ILE A 245 5.53 -4.74 -17.35
C ILE A 245 6.55 -4.59 -18.47
N VAL A 246 7.31 -3.51 -18.42
CA VAL A 246 8.45 -3.23 -19.31
C VAL A 246 9.73 -3.36 -18.52
N ALA A 247 10.70 -4.15 -19.00
CA ALA A 247 11.98 -4.35 -18.33
C ALA A 247 13.15 -3.88 -19.20
N ILE A 248 14.06 -3.11 -18.62
CA ILE A 248 15.35 -2.73 -19.22
C ILE A 248 16.46 -3.28 -18.34
N ASN A 249 17.21 -4.24 -18.85
CA ASN A 249 18.34 -4.84 -18.15
C ASN A 249 19.41 -5.27 -19.15
N LYS A 250 20.68 -5.16 -18.77
CA LYS A 250 21.80 -5.62 -19.62
C LYS A 250 22.01 -7.14 -19.59
N ASP A 251 21.51 -7.81 -18.53
CA ASP A 251 21.60 -9.26 -18.36
C ASP A 251 20.36 -9.92 -18.99
N PRO A 252 20.50 -10.64 -20.11
CA PRO A 252 19.35 -11.29 -20.76
C PRO A 252 18.71 -12.41 -19.90
N GLU A 253 19.47 -12.95 -18.93
CA GLU A 253 18.99 -14.01 -18.05
C GLU A 253 18.38 -13.45 -16.73
N ALA A 254 18.24 -12.12 -16.63
CA ALA A 254 17.66 -11.51 -15.42
C ALA A 254 16.22 -12.00 -15.22
N PRO A 255 15.85 -12.50 -14.03
CA PRO A 255 14.52 -13.03 -13.75
C PRO A 255 13.36 -12.07 -14.01
N ILE A 256 13.63 -10.75 -14.06
CA ILE A 256 12.61 -9.74 -14.39
C ILE A 256 11.98 -9.98 -15.78
N PHE A 257 12.74 -10.52 -16.73
CA PHE A 257 12.25 -10.82 -18.07
C PHE A 257 11.24 -11.98 -18.12
N GLN A 258 11.17 -12.82 -17.06
CA GLN A 258 10.18 -13.89 -16.98
C GLN A 258 8.76 -13.39 -16.73
N VAL A 259 8.64 -12.16 -16.19
CA VAL A 259 7.34 -11.52 -15.88
C VAL A 259 7.08 -10.28 -16.74
N ALA A 260 8.06 -9.83 -17.51
CA ALA A 260 7.93 -8.67 -18.38
C ALA A 260 7.15 -9.01 -19.66
N ASP A 261 6.17 -8.17 -20.01
CA ASP A 261 5.46 -8.24 -21.29
C ASP A 261 6.36 -7.76 -22.44
N MET A 262 7.23 -6.78 -22.14
CA MET A 262 8.24 -6.25 -23.07
C MET A 262 9.58 -6.13 -22.37
N GLY A 263 10.63 -6.63 -23.03
CA GLY A 263 12.00 -6.61 -22.52
C GLY A 263 12.97 -5.95 -23.50
N LEU A 264 13.81 -5.06 -22.99
CA LEU A 264 14.93 -4.50 -23.73
C LEU A 264 16.25 -4.92 -23.07
N VAL A 265 17.00 -5.77 -23.76
CA VAL A 265 18.35 -6.16 -23.32
C VAL A 265 19.33 -5.08 -23.80
N ALA A 266 19.62 -4.12 -22.94
CA ALA A 266 20.48 -2.98 -23.25
C ALA A 266 21.11 -2.37 -21.99
N ASP A 267 22.11 -1.52 -22.19
CA ASP A 267 22.64 -0.67 -21.13
C ASP A 267 21.62 0.43 -20.82
N LEU A 268 21.18 0.49 -19.55
CA LEU A 268 20.22 1.50 -19.08
C LEU A 268 20.74 2.94 -19.29
N TYR A 269 22.06 3.15 -19.25
CA TYR A 269 22.66 4.47 -19.42
C TYR A 269 22.56 5.04 -20.84
N GLU A 270 22.30 4.17 -21.82
CA GLU A 270 22.01 4.54 -23.21
C GLU A 270 20.50 4.49 -23.49
N ALA A 271 19.85 3.39 -23.10
CA ALA A 271 18.46 3.13 -23.44
C ALA A 271 17.47 4.09 -22.75
N VAL A 272 17.70 4.44 -21.46
CA VAL A 272 16.75 5.29 -20.73
C VAL A 272 16.74 6.74 -21.25
N PRO A 273 17.88 7.40 -21.49
CA PRO A 273 17.89 8.72 -22.13
C PRO A 273 17.22 8.74 -23.50
N GLU A 274 17.54 7.76 -24.35
CA GLU A 274 16.92 7.64 -25.67
C GLU A 274 15.41 7.46 -25.59
N LEU A 275 14.94 6.60 -24.69
CA LEU A 275 13.50 6.42 -24.45
C LEU A 275 12.84 7.72 -23.97
N THR A 276 13.48 8.41 -23.02
CA THR A 276 12.98 9.68 -22.46
C THR A 276 12.89 10.78 -23.52
N GLU A 277 13.81 10.81 -24.48
CA GLU A 277 13.80 11.79 -25.58
C GLU A 277 12.68 11.49 -26.61
N LYS A 278 12.38 10.21 -26.84
CA LYS A 278 11.37 9.77 -27.82
C LYS A 278 9.94 9.85 -27.32
N LEU A 279 9.73 9.94 -26.02
CA LEU A 279 8.43 10.17 -25.35
C LEU A 279 8.12 11.68 -25.27
#